data_0d6c47f19bd96ef252ce14c6dc85c024
#
_entry.id   0d6c47f19bd96ef252ce14c6dc85c024
#
_cell.length_a   1.000
_cell.length_b   1.000
_cell.length_c   1.000
_cell.angle_alpha   90.00
_cell.angle_beta   90.00
_cell.angle_gamma   90.00
#
_symmetry.space_group_name_H-M   'P 1'
#
loop_
_entity.id
_entity.type
_entity.pdbx_description
1 polymer ?
#
loop_
_entity_poly.entity_id
_entity_poly.type
_entity_poly.pdbx_seq_one_letter_code
_entity_poly.pdbx_strand_id
1 'polypeptide(L)'
;MECYETKMRTKPMALMNLPKMNPPTTNPLPEPAAPRDLVSIHDLAPAEILALFNLTSMLKQRPADYRSVLAGKQMVMFFEKPSLRTRLTFEAGMDSLGGSAFFVDQTASRLNARESLYDIAHNLERWIDIIVLRTFSHAVVEEMATYAGVPVINALSELEHPCQALSDFFTLQEHFGDLKKLHFAYVGDGNNMAHSLLLAGASVGAKVSIATPERYGLNPVIVTMAKAIADETKASLRILSDPRKAVAGADAVYTDAWASMGHQHEAAERAAIFAPYQVNAALMQLAKPNALFMHCLPAHRGCEVTDQVIDSVNSVVFDQAENRLHIQKAILVWLLGGGVGRFPARSAHV
;
A
#
# COMPACT_ATOMS: atom_id res chain seq x y z
N MET A 1 -2.22 46.21 -71.05
CA MET A 1 -1.33 45.21 -71.66
C MET A 1 -1.51 43.97 -70.88
N GLU A 2 -2.39 43.33 -71.26
CA GLU A 2 -2.77 42.03 -71.86
C GLU A 2 -2.50 40.87 -70.96
N CYS A 3 -3.63 40.29 -70.47
CA CYS A 3 -3.82 39.06 -69.85
C CYS A 3 -3.50 37.88 -70.76
N TYR A 4 -2.85 36.82 -70.21
CA TYR A 4 -2.92 35.46 -70.75
C TYR A 4 -3.59 34.55 -69.79
N GLU A 5 -4.89 34.29 -69.98
CA GLU A 5 -5.63 33.18 -69.42
C GLU A 5 -5.31 31.89 -70.18
N THR A 6 -4.71 30.92 -69.51
CA THR A 6 -4.59 29.56 -70.06
C THR A 6 -5.61 28.65 -69.35
N LYS A 7 -6.70 28.35 -70.09
CA LYS A 7 -7.71 27.36 -69.71
C LYS A 7 -7.14 25.95 -69.78
N MET A 8 -6.86 25.33 -68.65
CA MET A 8 -6.69 23.84 -68.57
C MET A 8 -8.05 23.17 -68.46
N ARG A 9 -8.41 22.36 -69.44
CA ARG A 9 -9.56 21.46 -69.43
C ARG A 9 -9.17 20.20 -68.60
N THR A 10 -9.77 20.03 -67.46
CA THR A 10 -9.70 18.75 -66.67
C THR A 10 -10.80 17.81 -67.19
N LYS A 11 -10.42 16.64 -67.67
CA LYS A 11 -11.33 15.53 -67.96
C LYS A 11 -11.86 14.96 -66.68
N PRO A 12 -13.16 14.59 -66.57
CA PRO A 12 -13.67 13.89 -65.37
C PRO A 12 -13.11 12.47 -65.31
N MET A 13 -12.46 12.15 -64.16
CA MET A 13 -12.01 10.81 -63.82
C MET A 13 -13.22 9.96 -63.48
N ALA A 14 -13.40 8.82 -64.16
CA ALA A 14 -14.46 7.85 -63.88
C ALA A 14 -14.33 7.30 -62.47
N LEU A 15 -15.40 7.41 -61.69
CA LEU A 15 -15.51 6.78 -60.36
C LEU A 15 -15.47 5.24 -60.55
N MET A 16 -14.38 4.62 -60.18
CA MET A 16 -14.33 3.17 -60.03
C MET A 16 -15.20 2.76 -58.83
N ASN A 17 -16.23 1.95 -59.11
CA ASN A 17 -17.05 1.29 -58.06
C ASN A 17 -16.15 0.35 -57.27
N LEU A 18 -15.74 0.75 -56.06
CA LEU A 18 -15.13 -0.13 -55.08
C LEU A 18 -16.22 -1.04 -54.50
N PRO A 19 -15.97 -2.36 -54.34
CA PRO A 19 -16.91 -3.27 -53.70
C PRO A 19 -17.17 -2.81 -52.26
N LYS A 20 -18.45 -2.76 -51.88
CA LYS A 20 -18.83 -2.51 -50.47
C LYS A 20 -18.29 -3.65 -49.59
N MET A 21 -17.20 -3.40 -48.92
CA MET A 21 -16.75 -4.29 -47.82
C MET A 21 -17.76 -4.18 -46.68
N ASN A 22 -18.37 -5.29 -46.32
CA ASN A 22 -19.13 -5.38 -45.07
C ASN A 22 -18.17 -5.08 -43.92
N PRO A 23 -18.54 -4.24 -42.93
CA PRO A 23 -17.69 -4.05 -41.75
C PRO A 23 -17.54 -5.41 -41.06
N PRO A 24 -16.33 -5.70 -40.56
CA PRO A 24 -16.12 -6.94 -39.79
C PRO A 24 -17.11 -6.94 -38.61
N THR A 25 -17.79 -8.06 -38.41
CA THR A 25 -18.58 -8.31 -37.19
C THR A 25 -17.62 -8.35 -36.02
N THR A 26 -17.41 -7.19 -35.41
CA THR A 26 -16.71 -7.15 -34.12
C THR A 26 -17.64 -7.71 -33.05
N ASN A 27 -17.37 -8.94 -32.59
CA ASN A 27 -17.86 -9.32 -31.28
C ASN A 27 -17.42 -8.21 -30.31
N PRO A 28 -18.32 -7.66 -29.50
CA PRO A 28 -17.91 -6.69 -28.49
C PRO A 28 -16.80 -7.33 -27.67
N LEU A 29 -15.66 -6.64 -27.59
CA LEU A 29 -14.61 -7.02 -26.64
C LEU A 29 -15.27 -7.09 -25.26
N PRO A 30 -14.97 -8.11 -24.42
CA PRO A 30 -15.49 -8.14 -23.07
C PRO A 30 -15.12 -6.81 -22.41
N GLU A 31 -16.09 -6.20 -21.73
CA GLU A 31 -15.85 -4.99 -20.95
C GLU A 31 -14.61 -5.24 -20.08
N PRO A 32 -13.65 -4.30 -20.02
CA PRO A 32 -12.50 -4.44 -19.16
C PRO A 32 -13.02 -4.63 -17.73
N ALA A 33 -12.57 -5.68 -17.05
CA ALA A 33 -12.86 -5.84 -15.62
C ALA A 33 -12.44 -4.53 -14.93
N ALA A 34 -13.27 -4.03 -13.99
CA ALA A 34 -12.96 -2.82 -13.24
C ALA A 34 -11.52 -2.90 -12.70
N PRO A 35 -10.77 -1.79 -12.74
CA PRO A 35 -9.41 -1.77 -12.22
C PRO A 35 -9.45 -2.20 -10.75
N ARG A 36 -8.45 -2.95 -10.32
CA ARG A 36 -8.33 -3.35 -8.92
C ARG A 36 -7.52 -2.30 -8.20
N ASP A 37 -7.93 -1.96 -6.99
CA ASP A 37 -7.28 -0.98 -6.13
C ASP A 37 -6.59 -1.65 -4.93
N LEU A 38 -5.75 -0.90 -4.24
CA LEU A 38 -5.25 -1.23 -2.91
C LEU A 38 -5.51 -0.03 -1.99
N VAL A 39 -6.75 0.16 -1.60
CA VAL A 39 -7.18 1.21 -0.67
C VAL A 39 -7.00 0.75 0.78
N SER A 40 -7.31 -0.51 1.05
CA SER A 40 -7.24 -1.19 2.34
C SER A 40 -6.56 -2.56 2.21
N ILE A 41 -6.01 -3.09 3.31
CA ILE A 41 -5.61 -4.51 3.39
C ILE A 41 -6.80 -5.43 3.12
N HIS A 42 -8.00 -4.99 3.50
CA HIS A 42 -9.23 -5.76 3.29
C HIS A 42 -9.58 -6.00 1.81
N ASP A 43 -9.06 -5.21 0.89
CA ASP A 43 -9.27 -5.39 -0.55
C ASP A 43 -8.59 -6.66 -1.09
N LEU A 44 -7.65 -7.21 -0.31
CA LEU A 44 -6.91 -8.42 -0.65
C LEU A 44 -7.48 -9.64 0.07
N ALA A 45 -7.82 -10.68 -0.67
CA ALA A 45 -8.10 -11.97 -0.05
C ALA A 45 -6.83 -12.54 0.62
N PRO A 46 -6.94 -13.35 1.70
CA PRO A 46 -5.79 -13.97 2.35
C PRO A 46 -4.83 -14.70 1.41
N ALA A 47 -5.36 -15.43 0.43
CA ALA A 47 -4.57 -16.12 -0.57
C ALA A 47 -3.81 -15.16 -1.51
N GLU A 48 -4.37 -13.98 -1.78
CA GLU A 48 -3.74 -12.97 -2.63
C GLU A 48 -2.56 -12.31 -1.91
N ILE A 49 -2.65 -12.09 -0.59
CA ILE A 49 -1.52 -11.58 0.19
C ILE A 49 -0.35 -12.56 0.14
N LEU A 50 -0.59 -13.86 0.30
CA LEU A 50 0.46 -14.87 0.19
C LEU A 50 1.05 -14.94 -1.22
N ALA A 51 0.22 -14.82 -2.25
CA ALA A 51 0.67 -14.76 -3.63
C ALA A 51 1.50 -13.49 -3.92
N LEU A 52 1.10 -12.35 -3.35
CA LEU A 52 1.86 -11.11 -3.42
C LEU A 52 3.24 -11.26 -2.74
N PHE A 53 3.33 -11.94 -1.60
CA PHE A 53 4.60 -12.24 -0.94
C PHE A 53 5.50 -13.15 -1.79
N ASN A 54 4.93 -14.16 -2.45
CA ASN A 54 5.68 -15.01 -3.39
C ASN A 54 6.21 -14.19 -4.58
N LEU A 55 5.39 -13.32 -5.16
CA LEU A 55 5.82 -12.41 -6.22
C LEU A 55 6.92 -11.46 -5.73
N THR A 56 6.81 -10.95 -4.50
CA THR A 56 7.82 -10.10 -3.88
C THR A 56 9.16 -10.83 -3.77
N SER A 57 9.15 -12.09 -3.33
CA SER A 57 10.36 -12.93 -3.25
C SER A 57 10.99 -13.14 -4.63
N MET A 58 10.19 -13.39 -5.67
CA MET A 58 10.68 -13.55 -7.04
C MET A 58 11.34 -12.27 -7.57
N LEU A 59 10.69 -11.11 -7.38
CA LEU A 59 11.20 -9.80 -7.78
C LEU A 59 12.49 -9.42 -7.03
N LYS A 60 12.60 -9.80 -5.74
CA LYS A 60 13.78 -9.58 -4.91
C LYS A 60 14.95 -10.45 -5.33
N GLN A 61 14.70 -11.74 -5.63
CA GLN A 61 15.73 -12.72 -5.98
C GLN A 61 16.22 -12.63 -7.44
N ARG A 62 15.34 -12.21 -8.37
CA ARG A 62 15.62 -12.17 -9.80
C ARG A 62 15.26 -10.81 -10.43
N PRO A 63 15.82 -9.70 -9.94
CA PRO A 63 15.41 -8.37 -10.40
C PRO A 63 15.65 -8.14 -11.90
N ALA A 64 16.65 -8.83 -12.49
CA ALA A 64 16.97 -8.71 -13.91
C ALA A 64 15.83 -9.22 -14.83
N ASP A 65 15.08 -10.24 -14.39
CA ASP A 65 14.02 -10.87 -15.19
C ASP A 65 12.79 -9.95 -15.34
N TYR A 66 12.68 -8.91 -14.50
CA TYR A 66 11.52 -8.03 -14.41
C TYR A 66 11.77 -6.58 -14.86
N ARG A 67 12.96 -6.27 -15.41
CA ARG A 67 13.37 -4.90 -15.75
C ARG A 67 12.45 -4.17 -16.75
N SER A 68 11.66 -4.88 -17.52
CA SER A 68 10.76 -4.32 -18.52
C SER A 68 9.30 -4.74 -18.35
N VAL A 69 8.95 -5.33 -17.20
CA VAL A 69 7.59 -5.85 -16.98
C VAL A 69 6.53 -4.76 -16.98
N LEU A 70 6.90 -3.54 -16.62
CA LEU A 70 6.07 -2.33 -16.67
C LEU A 70 6.56 -1.32 -17.70
N ALA A 71 7.25 -1.77 -18.78
CA ALA A 71 7.75 -0.89 -19.82
C ALA A 71 6.61 -0.06 -20.44
N GLY A 72 6.81 1.27 -20.48
CA GLY A 72 5.82 2.24 -21.00
C GLY A 72 4.67 2.58 -20.03
N LYS A 73 4.59 1.96 -18.85
CA LYS A 73 3.61 2.31 -17.82
C LYS A 73 4.00 3.59 -17.08
N GLN A 74 3.00 4.38 -16.71
CA GLN A 74 3.16 5.68 -16.06
C GLN A 74 2.42 5.71 -14.73
N MET A 75 3.12 6.11 -13.67
CA MET A 75 2.59 6.26 -12.32
C MET A 75 2.60 7.71 -11.90
N VAL A 76 1.53 8.20 -11.27
CA VAL A 76 1.53 9.48 -10.57
C VAL A 76 1.38 9.28 -9.06
N MET A 77 2.11 10.09 -8.29
CA MET A 77 2.05 10.10 -6.83
C MET A 77 1.64 11.48 -6.32
N PHE A 78 0.57 11.55 -5.52
CA PHE A 78 0.13 12.77 -4.84
C PHE A 78 0.32 12.62 -3.33
N PHE A 79 1.16 13.48 -2.74
CA PHE A 79 1.44 13.43 -1.31
C PHE A 79 1.05 14.73 -0.63
N GLU A 80 0.06 14.68 0.25
CA GLU A 80 -0.31 15.74 1.18
C GLU A 80 0.58 15.75 2.44
N LYS A 81 1.26 14.62 2.72
CA LYS A 81 2.21 14.46 3.83
C LYS A 81 3.58 14.08 3.28
N PRO A 82 4.67 14.76 3.68
CA PRO A 82 6.00 14.43 3.19
C PRO A 82 6.40 13.00 3.57
N SER A 83 7.14 12.33 2.69
CA SER A 83 7.67 11.00 2.95
C SER A 83 8.87 10.69 2.07
N LEU A 84 10.05 10.61 2.67
CA LEU A 84 11.27 10.21 1.97
C LEU A 84 11.18 8.77 1.48
N ARG A 85 10.89 7.83 2.40
CA ARG A 85 10.87 6.38 2.12
C ARG A 85 9.82 6.01 1.07
N THR A 86 8.57 6.39 1.28
CA THR A 86 7.48 6.02 0.37
C THR A 86 7.72 6.56 -1.03
N ARG A 87 8.16 7.81 -1.14
CA ARG A 87 8.46 8.42 -2.44
C ARG A 87 9.57 7.65 -3.16
N LEU A 88 10.75 7.54 -2.54
CA LEU A 88 11.91 6.91 -3.18
C LEU A 88 11.67 5.43 -3.52
N THR A 89 10.97 4.68 -2.67
CA THR A 89 10.71 3.27 -2.94
C THR A 89 9.70 3.05 -4.07
N PHE A 90 8.71 3.92 -4.25
CA PHE A 90 7.82 3.87 -5.42
C PHE A 90 8.53 4.35 -6.70
N GLU A 91 9.28 5.48 -6.66
CA GLU A 91 10.03 5.99 -7.81
C GLU A 91 11.05 4.94 -8.29
N ALA A 92 11.94 4.48 -7.41
CA ALA A 92 12.94 3.48 -7.74
C ALA A 92 12.32 2.12 -8.12
N GLY A 93 11.19 1.74 -7.49
CA GLY A 93 10.43 0.55 -7.82
C GLY A 93 9.92 0.58 -9.24
N MET A 94 9.23 1.65 -9.62
CA MET A 94 8.66 1.84 -10.96
C MET A 94 9.74 1.89 -12.04
N ASP A 95 10.81 2.67 -11.81
CA ASP A 95 11.96 2.78 -12.71
C ASP A 95 12.63 1.41 -12.93
N SER A 96 12.88 0.66 -11.85
CA SER A 96 13.51 -0.67 -11.94
C SER A 96 12.69 -1.71 -12.70
N LEU A 97 11.40 -1.48 -12.92
CA LEU A 97 10.47 -2.30 -13.68
C LEU A 97 10.26 -1.80 -15.12
N GLY A 98 10.91 -0.70 -15.51
CA GLY A 98 10.86 -0.10 -16.85
C GLY A 98 9.74 0.91 -17.07
N GLY A 99 9.02 1.30 -16.03
CA GLY A 99 8.01 2.34 -16.06
C GLY A 99 8.56 3.72 -15.69
N SER A 100 7.67 4.72 -15.62
CA SER A 100 8.00 6.10 -15.22
C SER A 100 7.12 6.54 -14.05
N ALA A 101 7.65 7.39 -13.17
CA ALA A 101 6.94 7.92 -12.02
C ALA A 101 6.97 9.45 -12.00
N PHE A 102 5.82 10.07 -11.72
CA PHE A 102 5.66 11.51 -11.54
C PHE A 102 5.26 11.80 -10.10
N PHE A 103 5.97 12.69 -9.46
CA PHE A 103 5.67 13.12 -8.10
C PHE A 103 5.03 14.51 -8.11
N VAL A 104 3.88 14.63 -7.49
CA VAL A 104 3.15 15.89 -7.30
C VAL A 104 3.05 16.18 -5.81
N ASP A 105 3.76 17.21 -5.37
CA ASP A 105 3.75 17.68 -4.00
C ASP A 105 2.44 18.42 -3.71
N GLN A 106 1.67 17.94 -2.75
CA GLN A 106 0.41 18.52 -2.28
C GLN A 106 0.51 18.97 -0.82
N THR A 107 1.71 19.17 -0.30
CA THR A 107 1.91 19.60 1.10
C THR A 107 1.41 21.02 1.37
N ALA A 108 1.38 21.88 0.33
CA ALA A 108 0.90 23.27 0.42
C ALA A 108 -0.63 23.41 0.23
N SER A 109 -1.29 22.43 -0.42
CA SER A 109 -2.74 22.43 -0.62
C SER A 109 -3.25 21.00 -0.78
N ARG A 110 -4.50 20.75 -0.37
CA ARG A 110 -5.13 19.43 -0.53
C ARG A 110 -5.42 19.16 -2.00
N LEU A 111 -5.43 17.88 -2.37
CA LEU A 111 -5.65 17.41 -3.74
C LEU A 111 -6.96 17.98 -4.34
N ASN A 112 -8.04 18.05 -3.54
CA ASN A 112 -9.35 18.54 -3.96
C ASN A 112 -9.59 20.05 -3.68
N ALA A 113 -8.53 20.84 -3.46
CA ALA A 113 -8.69 22.24 -3.08
C ALA A 113 -9.14 23.15 -4.24
N ARG A 114 -8.84 22.80 -5.48
CA ARG A 114 -9.12 23.61 -6.68
C ARG A 114 -10.11 22.97 -7.64
N GLU A 115 -10.20 21.66 -7.63
CA GLU A 115 -10.94 20.87 -8.61
C GLU A 115 -11.55 19.64 -7.89
N SER A 116 -12.67 19.11 -8.40
CA SER A 116 -13.29 17.93 -7.82
C SER A 116 -12.40 16.69 -8.04
N LEU A 117 -12.46 15.72 -7.12
CA LEU A 117 -11.76 14.44 -7.31
C LEU A 117 -12.27 13.69 -8.54
N TYR A 118 -13.55 13.86 -8.90
CA TYR A 118 -14.13 13.34 -10.12
C TYR A 118 -13.41 13.84 -11.37
N ASP A 119 -13.22 15.16 -11.49
CA ASP A 119 -12.55 15.76 -12.66
C ASP A 119 -11.07 15.37 -12.70
N ILE A 120 -10.40 15.36 -11.53
CA ILE A 120 -9.00 14.93 -11.42
C ILE A 120 -8.85 13.49 -11.89
N ALA A 121 -9.69 12.56 -11.39
CA ALA A 121 -9.64 11.14 -11.73
C ALA A 121 -9.81 10.91 -13.23
N HIS A 122 -10.85 11.51 -13.84
CA HIS A 122 -11.13 11.38 -15.28
C HIS A 122 -10.10 12.03 -16.19
N ASN A 123 -9.37 13.03 -15.71
CA ASN A 123 -8.22 13.56 -16.42
C ASN A 123 -7.02 12.60 -16.32
N LEU A 124 -6.72 12.14 -15.11
CA LEU A 124 -5.55 11.28 -14.86
C LEU A 124 -5.61 9.96 -15.62
N GLU A 125 -6.78 9.30 -15.66
CA GLU A 125 -6.94 8.01 -16.36
C GLU A 125 -6.62 8.08 -17.86
N ARG A 126 -6.58 9.28 -18.46
CA ARG A 126 -6.20 9.50 -19.86
C ARG A 126 -4.71 9.53 -20.08
N TRP A 127 -3.93 9.76 -19.03
CA TRP A 127 -2.49 10.00 -19.12
C TRP A 127 -1.65 8.99 -18.33
N ILE A 128 -2.22 8.40 -17.29
CA ILE A 128 -1.51 7.63 -16.26
C ILE A 128 -2.13 6.24 -16.15
N ASP A 129 -1.31 5.23 -15.86
CA ASP A 129 -1.77 3.85 -15.69
C ASP A 129 -2.08 3.50 -14.23
N ILE A 130 -1.55 4.25 -13.25
CA ILE A 130 -1.74 3.99 -11.81
C ILE A 130 -1.55 5.25 -10.98
N ILE A 131 -2.37 5.42 -9.95
CA ILE A 131 -2.36 6.55 -9.03
C ILE A 131 -1.94 6.09 -7.63
N VAL A 132 -1.01 6.80 -7.00
CA VAL A 132 -0.56 6.54 -5.62
C VAL A 132 -0.87 7.74 -4.76
N LEU A 133 -1.63 7.54 -3.68
CA LEU A 133 -2.09 8.60 -2.81
C LEU A 133 -1.52 8.45 -1.40
N ARG A 134 -0.98 9.56 -0.87
CA ARG A 134 -0.62 9.71 0.54
C ARG A 134 -1.31 10.95 1.09
N THR A 135 -2.43 10.74 1.76
CA THR A 135 -3.40 11.79 2.12
C THR A 135 -3.58 11.91 3.63
N PHE A 136 -4.25 12.99 4.06
CA PHE A 136 -4.79 13.07 5.41
C PHE A 136 -6.05 12.21 5.53
N SER A 137 -6.99 12.33 4.60
CA SER A 137 -8.30 11.66 4.65
C SER A 137 -8.32 10.36 3.86
N HIS A 138 -8.78 9.28 4.48
CA HIS A 138 -9.00 8.00 3.81
C HIS A 138 -10.12 8.11 2.76
N ALA A 139 -11.15 8.89 3.06
CA ALA A 139 -12.26 9.14 2.13
C ALA A 139 -11.79 9.71 0.77
N VAL A 140 -10.70 10.50 0.75
CA VAL A 140 -10.10 10.99 -0.51
C VAL A 140 -9.55 9.83 -1.35
N VAL A 141 -8.99 8.81 -0.70
CA VAL A 141 -8.48 7.62 -1.40
C VAL A 141 -9.62 6.79 -1.95
N GLU A 142 -10.68 6.56 -1.15
CA GLU A 142 -11.87 5.82 -1.55
C GLU A 142 -12.61 6.51 -2.70
N GLU A 143 -12.77 7.83 -2.61
CA GLU A 143 -13.43 8.63 -3.65
C GLU A 143 -12.62 8.62 -4.96
N MET A 144 -11.29 8.76 -4.90
CA MET A 144 -10.43 8.64 -6.08
C MET A 144 -10.53 7.24 -6.70
N ALA A 145 -10.51 6.17 -5.92
CA ALA A 145 -10.67 4.79 -6.38
C ALA A 145 -12.05 4.54 -7.02
N THR A 146 -13.08 5.25 -6.53
CA THR A 146 -14.44 5.16 -7.11
C THR A 146 -14.52 5.78 -8.51
N TYR A 147 -13.79 6.87 -8.76
CA TYR A 147 -13.89 7.62 -10.01
C TYR A 147 -12.82 7.27 -11.04
N ALA A 148 -11.66 6.79 -10.62
CA ALA A 148 -10.56 6.51 -11.53
C ALA A 148 -10.78 5.19 -12.30
N GLY A 149 -10.65 5.25 -13.62
CA GLY A 149 -10.60 4.07 -14.49
C GLY A 149 -9.25 3.33 -14.47
N VAL A 150 -8.32 3.73 -13.58
CA VAL A 150 -7.01 3.12 -13.37
C VAL A 150 -6.81 2.77 -11.89
N PRO A 151 -5.96 1.79 -11.56
CA PRO A 151 -5.71 1.40 -10.17
C PRO A 151 -5.28 2.55 -9.26
N VAL A 152 -5.79 2.55 -8.02
CA VAL A 152 -5.43 3.49 -6.96
C VAL A 152 -4.77 2.74 -5.80
N ILE A 153 -3.63 3.25 -5.33
CA ILE A 153 -2.89 2.73 -4.17
C ILE A 153 -2.96 3.72 -3.01
N ASN A 154 -3.43 3.26 -1.86
CA ASN A 154 -3.26 3.94 -0.58
C ASN A 154 -1.81 3.75 -0.07
N ALA A 155 -0.97 4.75 -0.27
CA ALA A 155 0.39 4.76 0.27
C ALA A 155 0.44 5.16 1.75
N LEU A 156 -0.57 5.84 2.26
CA LEU A 156 -0.92 6.12 3.65
C LEU A 156 -2.14 7.05 3.71
N SER A 157 -3.06 6.77 4.62
CA SER A 157 -4.11 7.70 5.08
C SER A 157 -4.13 7.73 6.62
N GLU A 158 -5.07 8.48 7.23
CA GLU A 158 -5.26 8.43 8.69
C GLU A 158 -5.81 7.09 9.17
N LEU A 159 -6.47 6.32 8.30
CA LEU A 159 -7.08 5.04 8.68
C LEU A 159 -6.13 3.87 8.50
N GLU A 160 -5.35 3.82 7.40
CA GLU A 160 -4.52 2.68 7.05
C GLU A 160 -3.19 3.06 6.38
N HIS A 161 -2.22 2.14 6.46
CA HIS A 161 -0.95 2.16 5.72
C HIS A 161 -0.67 0.76 5.11
N PRO A 162 -1.45 0.32 4.12
CA PRO A 162 -1.42 -1.05 3.62
C PRO A 162 -0.06 -1.48 3.08
N CYS A 163 0.61 -0.62 2.30
CA CYS A 163 1.93 -0.93 1.74
C CYS A 163 2.99 -1.19 2.82
N GLN A 164 2.89 -0.55 3.99
CA GLN A 164 3.80 -0.78 5.11
C GLN A 164 3.51 -2.12 5.77
N ALA A 165 2.26 -2.37 6.15
CA ALA A 165 1.89 -3.60 6.84
C ALA A 165 2.18 -4.85 6.00
N LEU A 166 1.95 -4.80 4.69
CA LEU A 166 2.33 -5.88 3.77
C LEU A 166 3.86 -6.09 3.75
N SER A 167 4.65 -5.01 3.75
CA SER A 167 6.11 -5.09 3.85
C SER A 167 6.57 -5.72 5.17
N ASP A 168 5.90 -5.36 6.26
CA ASP A 168 6.25 -5.84 7.59
C ASP A 168 5.99 -7.35 7.73
N PHE A 169 4.83 -7.83 7.27
CA PHE A 169 4.52 -9.26 7.27
C PHE A 169 5.32 -10.05 6.23
N PHE A 170 5.73 -9.45 5.12
CA PHE A 170 6.70 -10.06 4.21
C PHE A 170 8.06 -10.22 4.89
N THR A 171 8.55 -9.21 5.62
CA THR A 171 9.79 -9.31 6.40
C THR A 171 9.70 -10.43 7.43
N LEU A 172 8.57 -10.53 8.15
CA LEU A 172 8.34 -11.63 9.10
C LEU A 172 8.31 -13.00 8.40
N GLN A 173 7.77 -13.09 7.18
CA GLN A 173 7.81 -14.33 6.41
C GLN A 173 9.24 -14.73 6.01
N GLU A 174 10.10 -13.79 5.67
CA GLU A 174 11.51 -14.07 5.38
C GLU A 174 12.25 -14.66 6.60
N HIS A 175 11.93 -14.17 7.81
CA HIS A 175 12.57 -14.63 9.06
C HIS A 175 11.98 -15.93 9.62
N PHE A 176 10.65 -16.08 9.55
CA PHE A 176 9.95 -17.17 10.25
C PHE A 176 9.33 -18.22 9.32
N GLY A 177 9.20 -17.93 8.03
CA GLY A 177 8.56 -18.80 7.04
C GLY A 177 7.04 -18.91 7.25
N ASP A 178 6.57 -19.75 8.16
CA ASP A 178 5.15 -19.99 8.40
C ASP A 178 4.53 -18.97 9.35
N LEU A 179 3.84 -17.99 8.81
CA LEU A 179 3.22 -16.90 9.57
C LEU A 179 2.06 -17.38 10.47
N LYS A 180 1.46 -18.54 10.22
CA LYS A 180 0.40 -19.11 11.09
C LYS A 180 0.91 -19.48 12.47
N LYS A 181 2.22 -19.71 12.61
CA LYS A 181 2.89 -20.00 13.89
C LYS A 181 3.41 -18.77 14.60
N LEU A 182 3.40 -17.63 13.92
CA LEU A 182 3.93 -16.36 14.43
C LEU A 182 3.04 -15.80 15.53
N HIS A 183 3.64 -15.38 16.63
CA HIS A 183 3.03 -14.47 17.60
C HIS A 183 3.61 -13.07 17.42
N PHE A 184 2.83 -12.20 16.78
CA PHE A 184 3.15 -10.80 16.57
C PHE A 184 2.54 -9.93 17.66
N ALA A 185 3.31 -9.04 18.27
CA ALA A 185 2.87 -8.09 19.27
C ALA A 185 3.10 -6.65 18.80
N TYR A 186 2.06 -5.81 18.87
CA TYR A 186 2.15 -4.37 18.67
C TYR A 186 1.92 -3.65 20.00
N VAL A 187 2.72 -2.62 20.28
CA VAL A 187 2.63 -1.81 21.50
C VAL A 187 2.73 -0.34 21.12
N GLY A 188 1.69 0.45 21.39
CA GLY A 188 1.69 1.88 21.07
C GLY A 188 0.32 2.46 20.81
N ASP A 189 0.24 3.43 19.88
CA ASP A 189 -1.00 4.10 19.48
C ASP A 189 -1.86 3.21 18.59
N GLY A 190 -3.17 3.20 18.79
CA GLY A 190 -4.15 2.53 17.93
C GLY A 190 -4.38 3.28 16.62
N ASN A 191 -3.30 3.65 15.95
CA ASN A 191 -3.28 4.45 14.73
C ASN A 191 -3.44 3.61 13.46
N ASN A 192 -3.26 4.24 12.30
CA ASN A 192 -3.34 3.60 10.98
C ASN A 192 -2.37 2.43 10.79
N MET A 193 -1.18 2.46 11.44
CA MET A 193 -0.26 1.32 11.41
C MET A 193 -0.83 0.13 12.17
N ALA A 194 -1.33 0.36 13.40
CA ALA A 194 -1.95 -0.68 14.22
C ALA A 194 -3.16 -1.30 13.50
N HIS A 195 -3.95 -0.49 12.79
CA HIS A 195 -5.07 -0.96 11.97
C HIS A 195 -4.61 -1.91 10.85
N SER A 196 -3.69 -1.46 10.01
CA SER A 196 -3.20 -2.27 8.89
C SER A 196 -2.44 -3.52 9.36
N LEU A 197 -1.70 -3.44 10.47
CA LEU A 197 -1.02 -4.60 11.05
C LEU A 197 -2.02 -5.63 11.61
N LEU A 198 -3.13 -5.18 12.22
CA LEU A 198 -4.19 -6.06 12.69
C LEU A 198 -4.85 -6.81 11.52
N LEU A 199 -5.21 -6.08 10.45
CA LEU A 199 -5.83 -6.66 9.26
C LEU A 199 -4.88 -7.63 8.54
N ALA A 200 -3.62 -7.23 8.30
CA ALA A 200 -2.63 -8.07 7.63
C ALA A 200 -2.31 -9.33 8.45
N GLY A 201 -2.13 -9.20 9.78
CA GLY A 201 -1.90 -10.33 10.66
C GLY A 201 -3.07 -11.30 10.72
N ALA A 202 -4.31 -10.78 10.72
CA ALA A 202 -5.51 -11.60 10.59
C ALA A 202 -5.52 -12.35 9.26
N SER A 203 -5.19 -11.69 8.16
CA SER A 203 -5.21 -12.26 6.80
C SER A 203 -4.19 -13.40 6.62
N VAL A 204 -3.01 -13.30 7.24
CA VAL A 204 -1.99 -14.36 7.16
C VAL A 204 -2.17 -15.48 8.19
N GLY A 205 -3.22 -15.39 9.03
CA GLY A 205 -3.53 -16.40 10.03
C GLY A 205 -2.63 -16.36 11.29
N ALA A 206 -1.97 -15.23 11.55
CA ALA A 206 -1.05 -15.09 12.68
C ALA A 206 -1.78 -14.94 14.03
N LYS A 207 -1.07 -15.18 15.13
CA LYS A 207 -1.48 -14.71 16.45
C LYS A 207 -1.04 -13.27 16.61
N VAL A 208 -2.00 -12.35 16.73
CA VAL A 208 -1.77 -10.91 16.87
C VAL A 208 -2.22 -10.44 18.25
N SER A 209 -1.33 -9.77 18.98
CA SER A 209 -1.62 -9.11 20.25
C SER A 209 -1.32 -7.62 20.11
N ILE A 210 -2.31 -6.75 20.29
CA ILE A 210 -2.15 -5.30 20.24
C ILE A 210 -2.44 -4.69 21.59
N ALA A 211 -1.50 -3.92 22.14
CA ALA A 211 -1.68 -3.15 23.36
C ALA A 211 -1.65 -1.65 23.08
N THR A 212 -2.75 -0.97 23.44
CA THR A 212 -2.92 0.47 23.30
C THR A 212 -3.48 1.05 24.60
N PRO A 213 -3.18 2.31 24.97
CA PRO A 213 -3.93 2.99 26.03
C PRO A 213 -5.42 3.05 25.67
N GLU A 214 -6.30 2.89 26.66
CA GLU A 214 -7.76 2.83 26.43
C GLU A 214 -8.30 4.01 25.60
N ARG A 215 -7.78 5.22 25.85
CA ARG A 215 -8.18 6.44 25.15
C ARG A 215 -7.70 6.45 23.67
N TYR A 216 -6.70 5.67 23.34
CA TYR A 216 -6.05 5.61 22.03
C TYR A 216 -6.18 4.20 21.41
N GLY A 217 -7.37 3.61 21.54
CA GLY A 217 -7.70 2.30 21.02
C GLY A 217 -7.85 2.26 19.51
N LEU A 218 -7.94 1.05 18.98
CA LEU A 218 -8.19 0.80 17.56
C LEU A 218 -9.60 1.24 17.15
N ASN A 219 -9.75 1.60 15.88
CA ASN A 219 -11.06 1.85 15.29
C ASN A 219 -11.95 0.60 15.36
N PRO A 220 -13.17 0.66 15.94
CA PRO A 220 -14.05 -0.49 16.10
C PRO A 220 -14.45 -1.17 14.79
N VAL A 221 -14.55 -0.41 13.69
CA VAL A 221 -14.85 -0.95 12.36
C VAL A 221 -13.72 -1.86 11.89
N ILE A 222 -12.47 -1.40 12.00
CA ILE A 222 -11.27 -2.19 11.65
C ILE A 222 -11.18 -3.46 12.51
N VAL A 223 -11.50 -3.36 13.80
CA VAL A 223 -11.53 -4.53 14.69
C VAL A 223 -12.57 -5.55 14.23
N THR A 224 -13.75 -5.09 13.82
CA THR A 224 -14.81 -5.96 13.32
C THR A 224 -14.41 -6.65 12.01
N MET A 225 -13.82 -5.92 11.07
CA MET A 225 -13.29 -6.46 9.82
C MET A 225 -12.19 -7.51 10.09
N ALA A 226 -11.23 -7.19 10.97
CA ALA A 226 -10.16 -8.11 11.32
C ALA A 226 -10.68 -9.41 11.98
N LYS A 227 -11.72 -9.34 12.82
CA LYS A 227 -12.35 -10.52 13.42
C LYS A 227 -12.99 -11.41 12.35
N ALA A 228 -13.71 -10.83 11.39
CA ALA A 228 -14.31 -11.59 10.28
C ALA A 228 -13.23 -12.34 9.47
N ILE A 229 -12.11 -11.66 9.16
CA ILE A 229 -10.96 -12.28 8.49
C ILE A 229 -10.36 -13.41 9.38
N ALA A 230 -10.21 -13.16 10.68
CA ALA A 230 -9.64 -14.14 11.61
C ALA A 230 -10.51 -15.40 11.74
N ASP A 231 -11.85 -15.28 11.63
CA ASP A 231 -12.75 -16.42 11.62
C ASP A 231 -12.53 -17.32 10.39
N GLU A 232 -12.18 -16.72 9.23
CA GLU A 232 -11.84 -17.43 8.01
C GLU A 232 -10.46 -18.10 8.09
N THR A 233 -9.45 -17.33 8.48
CA THR A 233 -8.04 -17.74 8.46
C THR A 233 -7.60 -18.54 9.67
N LYS A 234 -8.42 -18.55 10.74
CA LYS A 234 -8.11 -19.09 12.08
C LYS A 234 -7.01 -18.32 12.81
N ALA A 235 -6.83 -17.04 12.48
CA ALA A 235 -5.96 -16.14 13.23
C ALA A 235 -6.48 -15.94 14.66
N SER A 236 -5.56 -15.63 15.59
CA SER A 236 -5.90 -15.32 16.97
C SER A 236 -5.64 -13.86 17.29
N LEU A 237 -6.67 -13.08 17.58
CA LEU A 237 -6.57 -11.64 17.82
C LEU A 237 -6.81 -11.33 19.31
N ARG A 238 -5.90 -10.55 19.91
CA ARG A 238 -6.00 -10.07 21.29
C ARG A 238 -5.77 -8.56 21.32
N ILE A 239 -6.77 -7.81 21.78
CA ILE A 239 -6.69 -6.37 21.99
C ILE A 239 -6.66 -6.12 23.48
N LEU A 240 -5.64 -5.43 23.97
CA LEU A 240 -5.25 -5.31 25.37
C LEU A 240 -4.90 -3.85 25.69
N SER A 241 -4.92 -3.51 27.00
CA SER A 241 -4.37 -2.25 27.51
C SER A 241 -3.01 -2.45 28.19
N ASP A 242 -2.62 -3.69 28.51
CA ASP A 242 -1.36 -3.98 29.17
C ASP A 242 -0.29 -4.45 28.16
N PRO A 243 0.76 -3.64 27.89
CA PRO A 243 1.82 -3.98 26.94
C PRO A 243 2.58 -5.25 27.32
N ARG A 244 2.73 -5.53 28.62
CA ARG A 244 3.42 -6.72 29.11
C ARG A 244 2.69 -8.01 28.73
N LYS A 245 1.35 -7.98 28.78
CA LYS A 245 0.52 -9.12 28.36
C LYS A 245 0.51 -9.32 26.85
N ALA A 246 0.66 -8.25 26.07
CA ALA A 246 0.73 -8.33 24.63
C ALA A 246 2.04 -8.96 24.16
N VAL A 247 3.16 -8.54 24.76
CA VAL A 247 4.52 -8.95 24.37
C VAL A 247 4.88 -10.34 24.89
N ALA A 248 4.23 -10.82 25.97
CA ALA A 248 4.58 -12.09 26.61
C ALA A 248 4.61 -13.27 25.60
N GLY A 249 5.82 -13.81 25.36
CA GLY A 249 6.06 -14.93 24.44
C GLY A 249 5.88 -14.61 22.95
N ALA A 250 5.96 -13.33 22.55
CA ALA A 250 5.91 -12.92 21.17
C ALA A 250 7.19 -13.30 20.41
N ASP A 251 7.06 -13.57 19.11
CA ASP A 251 8.16 -13.78 18.17
C ASP A 251 8.69 -12.46 17.60
N ALA A 252 7.81 -11.47 17.49
CA ALA A 252 8.14 -10.12 17.04
C ALA A 252 7.39 -9.08 17.85
N VAL A 253 8.05 -7.98 18.19
CA VAL A 253 7.51 -6.82 18.89
C VAL A 253 7.64 -5.59 18.01
N TYR A 254 6.53 -4.93 17.77
CA TYR A 254 6.43 -3.76 16.91
C TYR A 254 5.97 -2.53 17.70
N THR A 255 6.53 -1.38 17.43
CA THR A 255 5.99 -0.09 17.88
C THR A 255 6.05 0.95 16.78
N ASP A 256 5.32 2.03 16.95
CA ASP A 256 5.30 3.20 16.06
C ASP A 256 5.30 4.48 16.89
N ALA A 257 5.58 5.59 16.23
CA ALA A 257 5.61 6.92 16.86
C ALA A 257 4.31 7.21 17.61
N TRP A 258 4.39 7.67 18.87
CA TRP A 258 3.24 7.99 19.70
C TRP A 258 2.44 9.22 19.25
N ALA A 259 3.08 10.11 18.51
CA ALA A 259 2.42 11.24 17.87
C ALA A 259 2.63 11.14 16.35
N SER A 260 1.60 10.68 15.66
CA SER A 260 1.57 10.64 14.20
C SER A 260 1.68 12.05 13.59
N MET A 261 2.08 12.14 12.33
CA MET A 261 2.09 13.42 11.59
C MET A 261 0.70 14.08 11.62
N GLY A 262 0.63 15.29 12.16
CA GLY A 262 -0.60 16.05 12.38
C GLY A 262 -0.99 16.20 13.87
N HIS A 263 -0.44 15.37 14.77
CA HIS A 263 -0.73 15.38 16.21
C HIS A 263 0.46 15.81 17.08
N GLN A 264 1.48 16.48 16.51
CA GLN A 264 2.68 16.92 17.25
C GLN A 264 2.35 17.90 18.38
N HIS A 265 1.23 18.64 18.31
CA HIS A 265 0.77 19.54 19.36
C HIS A 265 0.34 18.78 20.63
N GLU A 266 0.00 17.49 20.54
CA GLU A 266 -0.36 16.63 21.67
C GLU A 266 0.85 15.89 22.26
N ALA A 267 2.05 16.09 21.74
CA ALA A 267 3.22 15.25 22.04
C ALA A 267 3.53 15.15 23.56
N ALA A 268 3.41 16.24 24.31
CA ALA A 268 3.68 16.26 25.75
C ALA A 268 2.63 15.47 26.56
N GLU A 269 1.34 15.58 26.24
CA GLU A 269 0.27 14.84 26.87
C GLU A 269 0.41 13.34 26.53
N ARG A 270 0.64 13.04 25.25
CA ARG A 270 0.85 11.67 24.75
C ARG A 270 2.05 11.01 25.42
N ALA A 271 3.17 11.71 25.57
CA ALA A 271 4.37 11.17 26.20
C ALA A 271 4.10 10.61 27.62
N ALA A 272 3.31 11.30 28.43
CA ALA A 272 2.94 10.84 29.77
C ALA A 272 2.05 9.58 29.72
N ILE A 273 1.06 9.54 28.82
CA ILE A 273 0.11 8.43 28.69
C ILE A 273 0.79 7.20 28.09
N PHE A 274 1.70 7.40 27.12
CA PHE A 274 2.38 6.32 26.41
C PHE A 274 3.67 5.84 27.09
N ALA A 275 4.19 6.53 28.12
CA ALA A 275 5.41 6.11 28.81
C ALA A 275 5.42 4.62 29.23
N PRO A 276 4.30 4.01 29.73
CA PRO A 276 4.25 2.58 30.01
C PRO A 276 4.33 1.66 28.79
N TYR A 277 4.16 2.22 27.58
CA TYR A 277 4.18 1.52 26.30
C TYR A 277 5.51 1.64 25.57
N GLN A 278 6.54 2.23 26.20
CA GLN A 278 7.88 2.27 25.62
C GLN A 278 8.44 0.86 25.44
N VAL A 279 8.88 0.53 24.23
CA VAL A 279 9.60 -0.71 23.98
C VAL A 279 11.06 -0.53 24.40
N ASN A 280 11.39 -1.08 25.56
CA ASN A 280 12.71 -1.08 26.17
C ASN A 280 13.16 -2.52 26.44
N ALA A 281 14.40 -2.69 26.93
CA ALA A 281 14.97 -4.00 27.19
C ALA A 281 14.13 -4.83 28.16
N ALA A 282 13.53 -4.22 29.20
CA ALA A 282 12.70 -4.92 30.16
C ALA A 282 11.41 -5.47 29.54
N LEU A 283 10.79 -4.72 28.63
CA LEU A 283 9.62 -5.19 27.89
C LEU A 283 10.01 -6.30 26.89
N MET A 284 11.11 -6.15 26.16
CA MET A 284 11.61 -7.16 25.22
C MET A 284 11.96 -8.49 25.91
N GLN A 285 12.41 -8.48 27.17
CA GLN A 285 12.68 -9.70 27.94
C GLN A 285 11.44 -10.57 28.19
N LEU A 286 10.23 -10.02 28.06
CA LEU A 286 8.98 -10.78 28.17
C LEU A 286 8.62 -11.54 26.90
N ALA A 287 9.18 -11.16 25.78
CA ALA A 287 9.07 -11.86 24.50
C ALA A 287 9.97 -13.11 24.48
N LYS A 288 9.95 -13.86 23.39
CA LYS A 288 10.88 -14.97 23.20
C LYS A 288 12.33 -14.46 23.16
N PRO A 289 13.34 -15.28 23.55
CA PRO A 289 14.73 -14.83 23.60
C PRO A 289 15.29 -14.25 22.30
N ASN A 290 14.81 -14.74 21.15
CA ASN A 290 15.21 -14.29 19.82
C ASN A 290 14.12 -13.45 19.14
N ALA A 291 13.23 -12.83 19.91
CA ALA A 291 12.16 -12.01 19.36
C ALA A 291 12.74 -10.84 18.59
N LEU A 292 12.18 -10.60 17.39
CA LEU A 292 12.58 -9.48 16.55
C LEU A 292 11.96 -8.17 17.08
N PHE A 293 12.69 -7.08 16.93
CA PHE A 293 12.15 -5.72 17.10
C PHE A 293 11.87 -5.10 15.74
N MET A 294 10.71 -4.44 15.60
CA MET A 294 10.21 -3.85 14.36
C MET A 294 9.70 -2.42 14.58
N HIS A 295 9.91 -1.57 13.58
CA HIS A 295 9.43 -0.19 13.55
C HIS A 295 9.40 0.32 12.10
N CYS A 296 8.30 0.98 11.67
CA CYS A 296 8.18 1.49 10.28
C CYS A 296 9.10 2.68 9.96
N LEU A 297 9.73 3.29 10.96
CA LEU A 297 10.53 4.51 10.87
C LEU A 297 9.76 5.73 10.28
N PRO A 298 10.08 6.98 10.73
CA PRO A 298 11.16 7.34 11.65
C PRO A 298 10.82 7.02 13.10
N ALA A 299 11.82 6.63 13.90
CA ALA A 299 11.67 6.39 15.32
C ALA A 299 12.10 7.61 16.14
N HIS A 300 11.38 7.91 17.22
CA HIS A 300 11.76 8.91 18.22
C HIS A 300 12.44 8.20 19.38
N ARG A 301 13.75 8.04 19.25
CA ARG A 301 14.61 7.36 20.24
C ARG A 301 14.47 7.97 21.63
N GLY A 302 14.31 7.14 22.65
CA GLY A 302 14.01 7.57 24.00
C GLY A 302 12.52 7.82 24.30
N CYS A 303 11.67 7.88 23.24
CA CYS A 303 10.21 7.93 23.37
C CYS A 303 9.61 6.54 23.25
N GLU A 304 9.10 6.15 22.08
CA GLU A 304 8.43 4.85 21.86
C GLU A 304 9.39 3.66 21.92
N VAL A 305 10.67 3.87 21.68
CA VAL A 305 11.72 2.84 21.72
C VAL A 305 13.02 3.40 22.27
N THR A 306 13.77 2.57 23.02
CA THR A 306 15.12 2.92 23.48
C THR A 306 16.18 2.60 22.42
N ASP A 307 17.32 3.34 22.44
CA ASP A 307 18.46 3.06 21.55
C ASP A 307 18.94 1.60 21.69
N GLN A 308 19.00 1.09 22.90
CA GLN A 308 19.42 -0.29 23.17
C GLN A 308 18.59 -1.32 22.41
N VAL A 309 17.29 -1.08 22.19
CA VAL A 309 16.39 -2.01 21.50
C VAL A 309 16.50 -1.82 19.99
N ILE A 310 16.39 -0.60 19.50
CA ILE A 310 16.38 -0.33 18.04
C ILE A 310 17.74 -0.63 17.38
N ASP A 311 18.85 -0.52 18.12
CA ASP A 311 20.19 -0.84 17.65
C ASP A 311 20.66 -2.26 18.02
N SER A 312 19.76 -3.07 18.59
CA SER A 312 20.06 -4.47 18.94
C SER A 312 20.23 -5.36 17.72
N VAL A 313 20.91 -6.50 17.89
CA VAL A 313 21.06 -7.52 16.85
C VAL A 313 19.75 -8.15 16.41
N ASN A 314 18.69 -8.03 17.22
CA ASN A 314 17.36 -8.52 16.89
C ASN A 314 16.48 -7.45 16.22
N SER A 315 17.00 -6.25 15.99
CA SER A 315 16.27 -5.19 15.27
C SER A 315 16.33 -5.43 13.76
N VAL A 316 15.18 -5.51 13.14
CA VAL A 316 15.04 -5.73 11.68
C VAL A 316 14.46 -4.50 10.95
N VAL A 317 14.60 -3.31 11.56
CA VAL A 317 14.02 -2.05 11.04
C VAL A 317 14.55 -1.68 9.66
N PHE A 318 15.79 -2.06 9.33
CA PHE A 318 16.37 -1.80 8.01
C PHE A 318 15.97 -2.85 6.99
N ASP A 319 15.77 -4.12 7.38
CA ASP A 319 15.19 -5.16 6.52
C ASP A 319 13.74 -4.79 6.14
N GLN A 320 12.95 -4.27 7.10
CA GLN A 320 11.63 -3.71 6.82
C GLN A 320 11.71 -2.55 5.82
N ALA A 321 12.66 -1.62 6.01
CA ALA A 321 12.84 -0.49 5.12
C ALA A 321 13.24 -0.91 3.71
N GLU A 322 14.10 -1.92 3.56
CA GLU A 322 14.46 -2.53 2.28
C GLU A 322 13.23 -3.17 1.61
N ASN A 323 12.50 -3.99 2.36
CA ASN A 323 11.35 -4.72 1.85
C ASN A 323 10.19 -3.82 1.37
N ARG A 324 10.16 -2.55 1.80
CA ARG A 324 9.27 -1.52 1.24
C ARG A 324 9.41 -1.40 -0.28
N LEU A 325 10.65 -1.42 -0.78
CA LEU A 325 10.91 -1.38 -2.22
C LEU A 325 10.36 -2.63 -2.90
N HIS A 326 10.63 -3.80 -2.35
CA HIS A 326 10.28 -5.07 -2.98
C HIS A 326 8.78 -5.33 -3.00
N ILE A 327 8.08 -5.06 -1.89
CA ILE A 327 6.61 -5.22 -1.82
C ILE A 327 5.88 -4.21 -2.72
N GLN A 328 6.35 -2.96 -2.79
CA GLN A 328 5.76 -1.96 -3.67
C GLN A 328 5.94 -2.32 -5.14
N LYS A 329 7.09 -2.87 -5.53
CA LYS A 329 7.28 -3.44 -6.88
C LYS A 329 6.26 -4.55 -7.17
N ALA A 330 6.05 -5.45 -6.23
CA ALA A 330 5.08 -6.52 -6.38
C ALA A 330 3.64 -5.99 -6.50
N ILE A 331 3.27 -5.00 -5.69
CA ILE A 331 1.97 -4.32 -5.78
C ILE A 331 1.77 -3.69 -7.16
N LEU A 332 2.77 -2.96 -7.67
CA LEU A 332 2.72 -2.35 -9.00
C LEU A 332 2.54 -3.40 -10.11
N VAL A 333 3.31 -4.48 -10.09
CA VAL A 333 3.19 -5.57 -11.07
C VAL A 333 1.84 -6.27 -10.96
N TRP A 334 1.35 -6.48 -9.75
CA TRP A 334 0.06 -7.13 -9.50
C TRP A 334 -1.13 -6.31 -9.99
N LEU A 335 -1.13 -4.99 -9.77
CA LEU A 335 -2.22 -4.09 -10.18
C LEU A 335 -2.19 -3.77 -11.67
N LEU A 336 -1.01 -3.63 -12.27
CA LEU A 336 -0.87 -3.27 -13.68
C LEU A 336 -0.94 -4.46 -14.65
N GLY A 337 -1.18 -5.65 -14.13
CA GLY A 337 -1.53 -6.80 -14.95
C GLY A 337 -0.39 -7.37 -15.79
N GLY A 338 0.84 -7.31 -15.31
CA GLY A 338 2.03 -7.79 -16.00
C GLY A 338 2.10 -9.32 -16.28
N GLY A 339 0.97 -9.98 -16.54
CA GLY A 339 0.94 -11.37 -17.02
C GLY A 339 1.31 -12.44 -15.99
N VAL A 340 1.60 -12.09 -14.76
CA VAL A 340 1.94 -13.03 -13.70
C VAL A 340 0.63 -13.40 -12.96
N GLY A 341 -0.05 -14.44 -13.47
CA GLY A 341 -1.18 -15.10 -12.83
C GLY A 341 -2.40 -14.19 -12.59
N ARG A 342 -3.39 -14.23 -13.47
CA ARG A 342 -4.72 -13.64 -13.19
C ARG A 342 -5.33 -14.41 -12.02
N PHE A 343 -5.40 -13.78 -10.85
CA PHE A 343 -6.20 -14.28 -9.75
C PHE A 343 -7.68 -13.92 -10.00
N PRO A 344 -8.64 -14.81 -9.66
CA PRO A 344 -10.05 -14.53 -9.85
C PRO A 344 -10.49 -13.32 -9.01
N ALA A 345 -11.20 -12.37 -9.63
CA ALA A 345 -11.82 -11.25 -8.92
C ALA A 345 -12.77 -11.77 -7.83
N ARG A 346 -12.75 -11.16 -6.65
CA ARG A 346 -13.82 -11.39 -5.65
C ARG A 346 -15.15 -10.98 -6.29
N SER A 347 -16.14 -11.86 -6.24
CA SER A 347 -17.53 -11.45 -6.48
C SER A 347 -17.92 -10.43 -5.42
N ALA A 348 -18.35 -9.23 -5.86
CA ALA A 348 -18.91 -8.23 -4.98
C ALA A 348 -20.10 -8.86 -4.23
N HIS A 349 -19.96 -9.06 -2.93
CA HIS A 349 -21.09 -9.32 -2.06
C HIS A 349 -21.55 -7.97 -1.51
N VAL A 350 -22.76 -7.61 -1.93
CA VAL A 350 -23.61 -6.53 -1.46
C VAL A 350 -23.79 -6.59 0.07
#